data_f091648cce5462518ad1cba52c28d5c6
#
_entry.id   f091648cce5462518ad1cba52c28d5c6
#
_cell.length_a   1.000
_cell.length_b   1.000
_cell.length_c   1.000
_cell.angle_alpha   90.00
_cell.angle_beta   90.00
_cell.angle_gamma   90.00
#
_symmetry.space_group_name_H-M   'P 1'
#
loop_
_entity.id
_entity.type
_entity.pdbx_description
1 polymer ?
#
loop_
_entity_poly.entity_id
_entity_poly.type
_entity_poly.pdbx_seq_one_letter_code
_entity_poly.pdbx_strand_id
1 'polypeptide(L)'
;RGLGDVYKRQKRSSAERLAPGVDPNRLVVEPYANPFRTYPLVNDYKKFRKLVKERNVGCYIINTGDFMGKDIKPATTISAIEQVVEGTGEFKQWGPFTDIEVLEMEGYVSDFNDMNYVETLKARMTDRLNFVFEKDVEDGGYNALPTQAKEALAKVIGEAHNLEVENSNN
;
A
#
# COMPACT_ATOMS: atom_id res chain seq x y z
N ARG A 1 -7.73 -1.85 -3.17
CA ARG A 1 -6.73 -2.49 -2.29
C ARG A 1 -5.33 -2.55 -2.90
N GLY A 2 -5.03 -1.88 -3.95
CA GLY A 2 -3.73 -1.92 -4.58
C GLY A 2 -3.08 -0.58 -4.57
N LEU A 3 -2.31 -0.27 -3.61
CA LEU A 3 -1.23 0.68 -3.55
C LEU A 3 -0.69 0.61 -2.15
N GLY A 4 0.52 0.09 -2.10
CA GLY A 4 1.39 0.12 -0.98
C GLY A 4 0.68 0.27 0.34
N ASP A 5 0.06 -0.81 0.82
CA ASP A 5 -0.45 -0.75 2.16
C ASP A 5 0.73 -0.40 3.07
N VAL A 6 0.82 0.85 3.49
CA VAL A 6 1.76 1.27 4.54
C VAL A 6 1.49 0.45 5.80
N TYR A 7 0.34 -0.19 5.82
CA TYR A 7 -0.08 -1.19 6.79
C TYR A 7 -0.82 -2.32 6.08
N LYS A 8 -0.63 -3.52 6.55
CA LYS A 8 -1.25 -4.71 5.99
C LYS A 8 -2.62 -4.94 6.61
N ARG A 9 -3.67 -4.98 5.79
CA ARG A 9 -4.95 -5.54 6.19
C ARG A 9 -4.95 -7.03 5.90
N GLN A 10 -5.05 -7.85 6.92
CA GLN A 10 -5.07 -9.29 6.77
C GLN A 10 -6.08 -9.93 7.72
N LYS A 11 -6.57 -11.10 7.35
CA LYS A 11 -7.35 -11.91 8.29
C LYS A 11 -6.44 -12.34 9.44
N ARG A 12 -6.98 -12.37 10.65
CA ARG A 12 -6.27 -12.93 11.81
C ARG A 12 -5.81 -14.35 11.51
N SER A 13 -4.71 -14.75 12.11
CA SER A 13 -4.22 -16.14 12.06
C SER A 13 -5.29 -17.09 12.62
N SER A 14 -5.20 -18.37 12.28
CA SER A 14 -6.14 -19.37 12.81
C SER A 14 -6.13 -19.45 14.34
N ALA A 15 -4.97 -19.25 14.96
CA ALA A 15 -4.85 -19.23 16.42
C ALA A 15 -5.54 -18.02 17.05
N GLU A 16 -5.37 -16.82 16.46
CA GLU A 16 -6.05 -15.61 16.94
C GLU A 16 -7.57 -15.66 16.73
N ARG A 17 -8.04 -16.32 15.67
CA ARG A 17 -9.47 -16.49 15.40
C ARG A 17 -10.18 -17.39 16.43
N LEU A 18 -9.45 -18.24 17.12
CA LEU A 18 -9.98 -19.11 18.18
C LEU A 18 -10.03 -18.42 19.53
N ALA A 19 -9.49 -17.23 19.69
CA ALA A 19 -9.53 -16.49 20.94
C ALA A 19 -10.96 -16.02 21.26
N PRO A 20 -11.44 -16.15 22.50
CA PRO A 20 -12.77 -15.68 22.90
C PRO A 20 -12.95 -14.18 22.59
N GLY A 21 -14.11 -13.82 22.03
CA GLY A 21 -14.45 -12.42 21.72
C GLY A 21 -13.80 -11.84 20.46
N VAL A 22 -13.05 -12.63 19.72
CA VAL A 22 -12.45 -12.20 18.46
C VAL A 22 -13.37 -12.50 17.28
N ASP A 23 -13.71 -11.49 16.49
CA ASP A 23 -14.39 -11.70 15.20
C ASP A 23 -13.40 -12.32 14.19
N PRO A 24 -13.63 -13.57 13.74
CA PRO A 24 -12.72 -14.27 12.83
C PRO A 24 -12.65 -13.65 11.43
N ASN A 25 -13.62 -12.82 11.07
CA ASN A 25 -13.69 -12.19 9.74
C ASN A 25 -13.15 -10.77 9.74
N ARG A 26 -12.90 -10.19 10.91
CA ARG A 26 -12.37 -8.83 11.02
C ARG A 26 -10.94 -8.76 10.46
N LEU A 27 -10.71 -7.83 9.55
CA LEU A 27 -9.36 -7.54 9.07
C LEU A 27 -8.57 -6.80 10.15
N VAL A 28 -7.35 -7.24 10.38
CA VAL A 28 -6.40 -6.57 11.26
C VAL A 28 -5.59 -5.58 10.44
N VAL A 29 -5.39 -4.39 10.99
CA VAL A 29 -4.53 -3.35 10.41
C VAL A 29 -3.30 -3.24 11.30
N GLU A 30 -2.16 -3.69 10.79
CA GLU A 30 -0.89 -3.68 11.51
C GLU A 30 0.14 -2.86 10.74
N PRO A 31 0.74 -1.84 11.37
CA PRO A 31 1.84 -1.10 10.76
C PRO A 31 3.02 -2.03 10.45
N TYR A 32 3.49 -2.04 9.21
CA TYR A 32 4.55 -2.94 8.71
C TYR A 32 4.33 -4.43 9.00
N ALA A 33 3.11 -4.84 9.34
CA ALA A 33 2.75 -6.23 9.66
C ALA A 33 3.69 -6.90 10.68
N ASN A 34 4.23 -6.14 11.64
CA ASN A 34 5.09 -6.62 12.70
C ASN A 34 4.47 -6.36 14.09
N PRO A 35 3.53 -7.19 14.56
CA PRO A 35 2.86 -7.01 15.85
C PRO A 35 3.75 -7.34 17.06
N PHE A 36 4.89 -8.00 16.84
CA PHE A 36 5.79 -8.48 17.91
C PHE A 36 6.95 -7.53 18.21
N ARG A 37 6.80 -6.25 17.87
CA ARG A 37 7.84 -5.27 18.16
C ARG A 37 7.94 -4.98 19.63
N THR A 38 9.19 -4.89 20.12
CA THR A 38 9.52 -4.41 21.46
C THR A 38 10.23 -3.05 21.41
N TYR A 39 10.15 -2.36 20.27
CA TYR A 39 10.80 -1.09 19.98
C TYR A 39 9.91 -0.21 19.08
N PRO A 40 10.10 1.12 19.05
CA PRO A 40 9.31 2.03 18.24
C PRO A 40 9.34 1.71 16.74
N LEU A 41 8.22 1.89 16.05
CA LEU A 41 8.05 1.61 14.61
C LEU A 41 9.07 2.34 13.72
N VAL A 42 9.46 3.54 14.11
CA VAL A 42 10.46 4.33 13.39
C VAL A 42 11.79 3.60 13.21
N ASN A 43 12.12 2.65 14.08
CA ASN A 43 13.35 1.84 13.96
C ASN A 43 13.26 0.87 12.79
N ASP A 44 12.09 0.25 12.55
CA ASP A 44 11.86 -0.60 11.37
C ASP A 44 11.92 0.23 10.10
N TYR A 45 11.27 1.39 10.09
CA TYR A 45 11.33 2.32 8.97
C TYR A 45 12.79 2.70 8.62
N LYS A 46 13.59 3.09 9.61
CA LYS A 46 15.00 3.47 9.41
C LYS A 46 15.82 2.33 8.85
N LYS A 47 15.66 1.11 9.38
CA LYS A 47 16.35 -0.09 8.88
C LYS A 47 15.97 -0.41 7.44
N PHE A 48 14.67 -0.41 7.15
CA PHE A 48 14.16 -0.68 5.81
C PHE A 48 14.69 0.34 4.81
N ARG A 49 14.54 1.64 5.11
CA ARG A 49 15.04 2.72 4.26
C ARG A 49 16.55 2.63 4.02
N LYS A 50 17.32 2.28 5.05
CA LYS A 50 18.77 2.07 4.93
C LYS A 50 19.09 0.94 3.96
N LEU A 51 18.43 -0.21 4.10
CA LEU A 51 18.62 -1.36 3.20
C LEU A 51 18.33 -0.99 1.73
N VAL A 52 17.19 -0.34 1.49
CA VAL A 52 16.82 0.09 0.12
C VAL A 52 17.87 1.02 -0.47
N LYS A 53 18.29 2.05 0.29
CA LYS A 53 19.24 3.06 -0.21
C LYS A 53 20.67 2.56 -0.36
N GLU A 54 21.17 1.80 0.61
CA GLU A 54 22.59 1.39 0.64
C GLU A 54 22.85 0.10 -0.14
N ARG A 55 21.85 -0.76 -0.30
CA ARG A 55 21.99 -2.07 -0.93
C ARG A 55 21.31 -2.14 -2.29
N ASN A 56 20.71 -1.06 -2.75
CA ASN A 56 19.95 -1.01 -4.01
C ASN A 56 18.94 -2.17 -4.12
N VAL A 57 18.20 -2.42 -3.04
CA VAL A 57 17.20 -3.48 -2.99
C VAL A 57 15.92 -3.01 -3.67
N GLY A 58 15.46 -3.74 -4.66
CA GLY A 58 14.16 -3.50 -5.29
C GLY A 58 13.02 -3.77 -4.30
N CYS A 59 12.07 -2.86 -4.24
CA CYS A 59 10.90 -2.97 -3.36
C CYS A 59 9.64 -3.06 -4.21
N TYR A 60 8.91 -4.14 -4.03
CA TYR A 60 7.71 -4.42 -4.80
C TYR A 60 6.51 -4.56 -3.87
N ILE A 61 5.38 -4.04 -4.32
CA ILE A 61 4.10 -4.18 -3.64
C ILE A 61 3.22 -5.05 -4.51
N ILE A 62 2.70 -6.13 -3.93
CA ILE A 62 1.86 -7.09 -4.64
C ILE A 62 0.44 -7.01 -4.09
N ASN A 63 -0.53 -6.79 -4.98
CA ASN A 63 -1.93 -6.92 -4.64
C ASN A 63 -2.40 -8.36 -4.88
N THR A 64 -2.87 -9.01 -3.82
CA THR A 64 -3.39 -10.40 -3.86
C THR A 64 -4.89 -10.46 -3.53
N GLY A 65 -5.56 -9.32 -3.41
CA GLY A 65 -6.96 -9.23 -3.06
C GLY A 65 -7.86 -9.00 -4.27
N ASP A 66 -8.38 -7.80 -4.37
CA ASP A 66 -9.20 -7.36 -5.51
C ASP A 66 -8.64 -6.09 -6.16
N PHE A 67 -8.97 -5.90 -7.41
CA PHE A 67 -8.71 -4.69 -8.17
C PHE A 67 -10.03 -4.19 -8.72
N MET A 68 -10.53 -3.06 -8.21
CA MET A 68 -11.82 -2.45 -8.59
C MET A 68 -12.99 -3.47 -8.54
N GLY A 69 -13.05 -4.26 -7.47
CA GLY A 69 -14.09 -5.29 -7.28
C GLY A 69 -13.86 -6.59 -8.04
N LYS A 70 -12.79 -6.71 -8.84
CA LYS A 70 -12.40 -7.93 -9.54
C LYS A 70 -11.33 -8.67 -8.74
N ASP A 71 -11.61 -9.92 -8.37
CA ASP A 71 -10.64 -10.75 -7.66
C ASP A 71 -9.37 -11.00 -8.48
N ILE A 72 -8.21 -10.83 -7.85
CA ILE A 72 -6.93 -11.15 -8.47
C ILE A 72 -6.69 -12.64 -8.32
N LYS A 73 -6.61 -13.34 -9.45
CA LYS A 73 -6.38 -14.78 -9.49
C LYS A 73 -4.98 -15.13 -8.97
N PRO A 74 -4.81 -16.21 -8.22
CA PRO A 74 -3.49 -16.65 -7.77
C PRO A 74 -2.46 -16.79 -8.88
N ALA A 75 -2.87 -17.30 -10.05
CA ALA A 75 -2.00 -17.40 -11.22
C ALA A 75 -1.44 -16.06 -11.69
N THR A 76 -2.24 -14.97 -11.65
CA THR A 76 -1.79 -13.62 -11.98
C THR A 76 -0.72 -13.14 -10.99
N THR A 77 -0.94 -13.37 -9.69
CA THR A 77 0.03 -13.03 -8.66
C THR A 77 1.36 -13.78 -8.84
N ILE A 78 1.28 -15.08 -9.11
CA ILE A 78 2.47 -15.92 -9.33
C ILE A 78 3.21 -15.44 -10.58
N SER A 79 2.51 -15.22 -11.69
CA SER A 79 3.13 -14.71 -12.93
C SER A 79 3.80 -13.36 -12.74
N ALA A 80 3.22 -12.46 -11.96
CA ALA A 80 3.87 -11.16 -11.63
C ALA A 80 5.17 -11.37 -10.83
N ILE A 81 5.18 -12.29 -9.88
CA ILE A 81 6.39 -12.63 -9.10
C ILE A 81 7.46 -13.23 -10.00
N GLU A 82 7.09 -14.17 -10.87
CA GLU A 82 8.00 -14.81 -11.83
C GLU A 82 8.66 -13.77 -12.73
N GLN A 83 7.90 -12.84 -13.30
CA GLN A 83 8.43 -11.77 -14.15
C GLN A 83 9.42 -10.87 -13.40
N VAL A 84 9.15 -10.56 -12.13
CA VAL A 84 10.08 -9.78 -11.29
C VAL A 84 11.37 -10.55 -11.03
N VAL A 85 11.27 -11.82 -10.67
CA VAL A 85 12.44 -12.66 -10.33
C VAL A 85 13.31 -12.95 -11.56
N GLU A 86 12.69 -13.17 -12.70
CA GLU A 86 13.37 -13.43 -13.96
C GLU A 86 13.88 -12.17 -14.66
N GLY A 87 13.46 -10.98 -14.19
CA GLY A 87 13.82 -9.70 -14.79
C GLY A 87 13.17 -9.50 -16.18
N THR A 88 12.07 -10.18 -16.45
CA THR A 88 11.31 -10.08 -17.72
C THR A 88 10.17 -9.08 -17.63
N GLY A 89 9.83 -8.62 -16.41
CA GLY A 89 8.76 -7.65 -16.18
C GLY A 89 9.08 -6.26 -16.72
N GLU A 90 8.20 -5.73 -17.53
CA GLU A 90 8.30 -4.35 -18.04
C GLU A 90 7.55 -3.40 -17.11
N PHE A 91 8.32 -2.65 -16.32
CA PHE A 91 7.77 -1.63 -15.44
C PHE A 91 7.66 -0.30 -16.18
N LYS A 92 6.56 0.40 -15.97
CA LYS A 92 6.34 1.75 -16.48
C LYS A 92 5.80 2.66 -15.40
N GLN A 93 6.00 3.96 -15.56
CA GLN A 93 5.45 4.95 -14.64
C GLN A 93 3.94 4.72 -14.47
N TRP A 94 3.47 4.76 -13.23
CA TRP A 94 2.09 4.53 -12.91
C TRP A 94 1.26 5.81 -13.03
N GLY A 95 0.72 6.07 -14.22
CA GLY A 95 -0.03 7.27 -14.53
C GLY A 95 0.74 8.55 -14.20
N PRO A 96 0.16 9.49 -13.42
CA PRO A 96 0.82 10.75 -13.06
C PRO A 96 1.86 10.60 -11.94
N PHE A 97 1.93 9.44 -11.27
CA PHE A 97 2.78 9.23 -10.09
C PHE A 97 4.22 8.96 -10.49
N THR A 98 5.06 10.01 -10.47
CA THR A 98 6.44 9.95 -10.96
C THR A 98 7.37 9.06 -10.16
N ASP A 99 7.03 8.78 -8.90
CA ASP A 99 7.85 7.97 -7.98
C ASP A 99 7.39 6.51 -7.89
N ILE A 100 6.40 6.12 -8.69
CA ILE A 100 5.80 4.78 -8.65
C ILE A 100 5.79 4.20 -10.06
N GLU A 101 6.30 3.00 -10.17
CA GLU A 101 6.21 2.19 -11.39
C GLU A 101 5.26 1.02 -11.18
N VAL A 102 4.63 0.58 -12.24
CA VAL A 102 3.69 -0.55 -12.23
C VAL A 102 4.09 -1.59 -13.27
N LEU A 103 4.01 -2.84 -12.88
CA LEU A 103 3.96 -3.98 -13.78
C LEU A 103 2.49 -4.26 -14.08
N GLU A 104 2.04 -3.87 -15.26
CA GLU A 104 0.66 -4.12 -15.67
C GLU A 104 0.44 -5.59 -16.03
N MET A 105 -0.61 -6.16 -15.46
CA MET A 105 -1.05 -7.52 -15.74
C MET A 105 -2.35 -7.46 -16.56
N GLU A 106 -2.51 -8.38 -17.49
CA GLU A 106 -3.70 -8.47 -18.33
C GLU A 106 -5.00 -8.49 -17.51
N GLY A 107 -5.89 -7.57 -17.83
CA GLY A 107 -7.17 -7.41 -17.15
C GLY A 107 -7.11 -6.71 -15.78
N TYR A 108 -5.95 -6.14 -15.39
CA TYR A 108 -5.74 -5.39 -14.15
C TYR A 108 -4.96 -4.09 -14.42
N VAL A 109 -5.43 -3.34 -15.39
CA VAL A 109 -4.81 -2.07 -15.82
C VAL A 109 -5.50 -0.90 -15.13
N SER A 110 -4.72 0.05 -14.64
CA SER A 110 -5.23 1.29 -14.03
C SER A 110 -5.77 2.21 -15.11
N ASP A 111 -7.01 2.69 -14.93
CA ASP A 111 -7.61 3.69 -15.81
C ASP A 111 -7.75 5.01 -15.06
N PHE A 112 -6.88 5.96 -15.36
CA PHE A 112 -6.89 7.29 -14.74
C PHE A 112 -7.91 8.25 -15.38
N ASN A 113 -8.61 7.84 -16.45
CA ASN A 113 -9.75 8.56 -17.00
C ASN A 113 -11.06 8.12 -16.30
N ASP A 114 -11.06 6.99 -15.61
CA ASP A 114 -12.19 6.56 -14.78
C ASP A 114 -12.20 7.35 -13.46
N MET A 115 -13.12 8.30 -13.34
CA MET A 115 -13.28 9.13 -12.15
C MET A 115 -13.53 8.30 -10.89
N ASN A 116 -14.28 7.21 -10.97
CA ASN A 116 -14.51 6.32 -9.83
C ASN A 116 -13.20 5.65 -9.37
N TYR A 117 -12.31 5.34 -10.30
CA TYR A 117 -10.98 4.83 -9.97
C TYR A 117 -10.15 5.88 -9.22
N VAL A 118 -10.10 7.12 -9.74
CA VAL A 118 -9.31 8.22 -9.16
C VAL A 118 -9.83 8.61 -7.78
N GLU A 119 -11.13 8.75 -7.61
CA GLU A 119 -11.79 9.04 -6.33
C GLU A 119 -11.53 7.92 -5.30
N THR A 120 -11.65 6.66 -5.71
CA THR A 120 -11.37 5.51 -4.84
C THR A 120 -9.91 5.50 -4.40
N LEU A 121 -8.99 5.78 -5.30
CA LEU A 121 -7.57 5.89 -5.01
C LEU A 121 -7.29 6.97 -3.97
N LYS A 122 -7.79 8.19 -4.22
CA LYS A 122 -7.62 9.34 -3.32
C LYS A 122 -8.22 9.07 -1.94
N ALA A 123 -9.44 8.52 -1.87
CA ALA A 123 -10.09 8.17 -0.62
C ALA A 123 -9.24 7.17 0.19
N ARG A 124 -8.74 6.12 -0.45
CA ARG A 124 -7.91 5.12 0.22
C ARG A 124 -6.56 5.66 0.69
N MET A 125 -5.93 6.57 -0.06
CA MET A 125 -4.71 7.23 0.37
C MET A 125 -4.94 8.18 1.53
N THR A 126 -6.07 8.89 1.53
CA THR A 126 -6.50 9.76 2.64
C THR A 126 -6.74 8.94 3.91
N ASP A 127 -7.44 7.80 3.81
CA ASP A 127 -7.63 6.90 4.95
C ASP A 127 -6.30 6.41 5.54
N ARG A 128 -5.31 6.11 4.69
CA ARG A 128 -3.98 5.71 5.15
C ARG A 128 -3.25 6.84 5.85
N LEU A 129 -3.33 8.05 5.31
CA LEU A 129 -2.70 9.22 5.92
C LEU A 129 -3.32 9.52 7.29
N ASN A 130 -4.64 9.48 7.40
CA ASN A 130 -5.36 9.66 8.66
C ASN A 130 -4.95 8.59 9.68
N PHE A 131 -4.89 7.32 9.28
CA PHE A 131 -4.41 6.25 10.15
C PHE A 131 -2.99 6.51 10.66
N VAL A 132 -2.09 7.00 9.80
CA VAL A 132 -0.71 7.32 10.20
C VAL A 132 -0.68 8.47 11.21
N PHE A 133 -1.53 9.49 11.05
CA PHE A 133 -1.65 10.58 12.02
C PHE A 133 -2.24 10.12 13.38
N GLU A 134 -3.23 9.23 13.36
CA GLU A 134 -3.76 8.64 14.58
C GLU A 134 -2.67 7.93 15.39
N LYS A 135 -1.76 7.21 14.70
CA LYS A 135 -0.64 6.51 15.33
C LYS A 135 0.46 7.43 15.88
N ASP A 136 0.49 8.71 15.51
CA ASP A 136 1.45 9.67 16.05
C ASP A 136 1.23 9.96 17.54
N VAL A 137 -0.02 9.88 17.98
CA VAL A 137 -0.41 10.20 19.36
C VAL A 137 -0.69 8.95 20.20
N GLU A 138 -0.96 7.84 19.54
CA GLU A 138 -1.22 6.56 20.21
C GLU A 138 0.04 6.05 20.90
N ASP A 139 -0.09 5.58 22.13
CA ASP A 139 1.00 4.99 22.93
C ASP A 139 2.25 5.90 23.01
N GLY A 140 2.06 7.21 23.08
CA GLY A 140 3.16 8.17 23.13
C GLY A 140 4.03 8.19 21.87
N GLY A 141 3.45 7.86 20.72
CA GLY A 141 4.16 7.84 19.44
C GLY A 141 4.95 6.56 19.15
N TYR A 142 4.71 5.49 19.92
CA TYR A 142 5.39 4.21 19.73
C TYR A 142 5.19 3.63 18.32
N ASN A 143 4.02 3.88 17.72
CA ASN A 143 3.65 3.49 16.38
C ASN A 143 3.77 4.63 15.35
N ALA A 144 4.37 5.75 15.72
CA ALA A 144 4.53 6.90 14.83
C ALA A 144 5.47 6.60 13.67
N LEU A 145 5.09 7.10 12.49
CA LEU A 145 5.94 7.14 11.32
C LEU A 145 6.60 8.51 11.16
N PRO A 146 7.80 8.58 10.58
CA PRO A 146 8.47 9.85 10.36
C PRO A 146 7.74 10.69 9.30
N THR A 147 7.97 12.01 9.34
CA THR A 147 7.35 13.01 8.45
C THR A 147 7.48 12.64 6.98
N GLN A 148 8.61 12.08 6.55
CA GLN A 148 8.83 11.66 5.16
C GLN A 148 7.81 10.62 4.66
N ALA A 149 7.33 9.72 5.52
CA ALA A 149 6.30 8.75 5.15
C ALA A 149 4.94 9.43 4.95
N LYS A 150 4.63 10.45 5.74
CA LYS A 150 3.40 11.24 5.62
C LYS A 150 3.44 12.13 4.38
N GLU A 151 4.58 12.77 4.11
CA GLU A 151 4.81 13.57 2.91
C GLU A 151 4.63 12.75 1.63
N ALA A 152 5.14 11.51 1.61
CA ALA A 152 4.95 10.61 0.47
C ALA A 152 3.47 10.27 0.21
N LEU A 153 2.68 10.01 1.28
CA LEU A 153 1.24 9.79 1.15
C LEU A 153 0.50 11.05 0.69
N ALA A 154 0.84 12.21 1.28
CA ALA A 154 0.24 13.49 0.91
C ALA A 154 0.54 13.87 -0.54
N LYS A 155 1.74 13.55 -1.05
CA LYS A 155 2.09 13.75 -2.47
C LYS A 155 1.15 12.96 -3.38
N VAL A 156 0.94 11.67 -3.12
CA VAL A 156 0.03 10.83 -3.92
C VAL A 156 -1.40 11.36 -3.88
N ILE A 157 -1.88 11.82 -2.73
CA ILE A 157 -3.21 12.42 -2.58
C ILE A 157 -3.32 13.70 -3.43
N GLY A 158 -2.29 14.55 -3.41
CA GLY A 158 -2.25 15.78 -4.21
C GLY A 158 -2.24 15.49 -5.72
N GLU A 159 -1.44 14.54 -6.16
CA GLU A 159 -1.39 14.12 -7.57
C GLU A 159 -2.74 13.53 -8.04
N ALA A 160 -3.41 12.71 -7.20
CA ALA A 160 -4.74 12.20 -7.50
C ALA A 160 -5.80 13.32 -7.55
N HIS A 161 -5.70 14.32 -6.67
CA HIS A 161 -6.60 15.48 -6.70
C HIS A 161 -6.44 16.30 -7.98
N ASN A 162 -5.22 16.51 -8.45
CA ASN A 162 -4.97 17.23 -9.70
C ASN A 162 -5.65 16.52 -10.90
N LEU A 163 -5.61 15.18 -10.94
CA LEU A 163 -6.32 14.41 -11.96
C LEU A 163 -7.83 14.61 -11.92
N GLU A 164 -8.44 14.68 -10.73
CA GLU A 164 -9.88 14.96 -10.61
C GLU A 164 -10.22 16.32 -11.21
N VAL A 165 -9.39 17.34 -10.95
CA VAL A 165 -9.61 18.70 -11.48
C VAL A 165 -9.44 18.74 -13.00
N GLU A 166 -8.41 18.08 -13.53
CA GLU A 166 -8.15 18.01 -14.97
C GLU A 166 -9.29 17.29 -15.71
N ASN A 167 -9.73 16.15 -15.20
CA ASN A 167 -10.80 15.36 -15.80
C ASN A 167 -12.18 16.03 -15.69
N SER A 168 -12.40 16.89 -14.70
CA SER A 168 -13.65 17.64 -14.54
C SER A 168 -13.76 18.84 -15.48
N ASN A 169 -12.64 19.28 -16.06
CA ASN A 169 -12.58 20.43 -16.98
C ASN A 169 -12.60 20.02 -18.47
N ASN A 170 -12.58 18.73 -18.77
CA ASN A 170 -12.66 18.16 -20.10
C ASN A 170 -14.06 17.59 -20.38
#